data_5aaef84a7a4e5aac58c75478e9ea8e0f
#
_entry.id   5aaef84a7a4e5aac58c75478e9ea8e0f
#
_cell.length_a   1.000
_cell.length_b   1.000
_cell.length_c   1.000
_cell.angle_alpha   90.00
_cell.angle_beta   90.00
_cell.angle_gamma   90.00
#
_symmetry.space_group_name_H-M   'P 1'
#
loop_
_entity.id
_entity.type
_entity.pdbx_description
1 polymer ?
#
loop_
_entity_poly.entity_id
_entity_poly.type
_entity_poly.pdbx_seq_one_letter_code
_entity_poly.pdbx_strand_id
1 'polypeptide(L)'
;MLKILKKIEFSKEQNKMQDMGNVEIARKLLKERKSANLRFLLKKRFDWMNNFIKPDDLGVELGSGPGFSKEFIKNKNLKISDLSDHDHLDYKNIDAQDTKFEAQTFDFVIASNMIHHIPYPIKFFREMNRILKKDGKLIIFESYCSIAFQLATIIMKHEGFDFTMNVWDEKNPKSDAEDLWAGNIAVPHLIFDNKKDFNKH
;
A
#
# COMPACT_ATOMS: atom_id res chain seq x y z
N MET A 1 21.03 6.41 3.58
CA MET A 1 20.52 5.32 4.47
C MET A 1 21.60 4.26 4.66
N LEU A 2 21.78 3.74 5.87
CA LEU A 2 22.60 2.55 6.12
C LEU A 2 21.86 1.31 5.60
N LYS A 3 22.55 0.49 4.81
CA LYS A 3 22.06 -0.79 4.26
C LYS A 3 22.88 -1.91 4.88
N ILE A 4 22.20 -2.93 5.42
CA ILE A 4 22.89 -4.14 5.90
C ILE A 4 23.32 -4.97 4.69
N LEU A 5 22.39 -5.13 3.74
CA LEU A 5 22.59 -5.83 2.49
C LEU A 5 22.02 -5.00 1.33
N LYS A 6 22.46 -5.28 0.11
CA LYS A 6 21.90 -4.61 -1.08
C LYS A 6 20.56 -5.21 -1.49
N LYS A 7 20.43 -6.53 -1.31
CA LYS A 7 19.27 -7.29 -1.75
C LYS A 7 19.09 -8.54 -0.90
N ILE A 8 17.83 -8.85 -0.57
CA ILE A 8 17.37 -10.14 -0.06
C ILE A 8 16.01 -10.43 -0.69
N GLU A 9 15.83 -11.64 -1.18
CA GLU A 9 14.58 -12.18 -1.71
C GLU A 9 14.27 -13.50 -1.01
N PHE A 10 12.98 -13.76 -0.82
CA PHE A 10 12.48 -15.04 -0.31
C PHE A 10 11.55 -15.64 -1.35
N SER A 11 11.65 -16.96 -1.56
CA SER A 11 10.67 -17.66 -2.38
C SER A 11 9.32 -17.70 -1.67
N LYS A 12 8.26 -17.97 -2.43
CA LYS A 12 6.89 -18.10 -1.89
C LYS A 12 6.83 -19.08 -0.71
N GLU A 13 7.52 -20.22 -0.82
CA GLU A 13 7.58 -21.24 0.22
C GLU A 13 8.37 -20.79 1.45
N GLN A 14 9.28 -19.84 1.29
CA GLN A 14 10.08 -19.28 2.38
C GLN A 14 9.37 -18.16 3.14
N ASN A 15 8.36 -17.55 2.52
CA ASN A 15 7.58 -16.47 3.14
C ASN A 15 6.63 -17.03 4.20
N LYS A 16 7.10 -17.05 5.46
CA LYS A 16 6.36 -17.61 6.59
C LYS A 16 5.17 -16.77 7.05
N MET A 17 5.05 -15.54 6.57
CA MET A 17 3.96 -14.61 6.96
C MET A 17 2.78 -14.65 5.99
N GLN A 18 2.87 -15.41 4.91
CA GLN A 18 1.87 -15.47 3.86
C GLN A 18 0.47 -15.84 4.39
N ASP A 19 0.39 -16.81 5.31
CA ASP A 19 -0.88 -17.24 5.91
C ASP A 19 -1.43 -16.24 6.93
N MET A 20 -0.62 -15.32 7.46
CA MET A 20 -1.05 -14.32 8.44
C MET A 20 -1.80 -13.15 7.79
N GLY A 21 -1.79 -13.05 6.47
CA GLY A 21 -2.54 -12.07 5.70
C GLY A 21 -4.01 -12.43 5.49
N ASN A 22 -4.55 -13.42 6.17
CA ASN A 22 -5.96 -13.78 6.03
C ASN A 22 -6.88 -12.63 6.43
N VAL A 23 -7.49 -12.02 5.41
CA VAL A 23 -8.35 -10.85 5.51
C VAL A 23 -9.53 -11.07 6.46
N GLU A 24 -10.16 -12.25 6.41
CA GLU A 24 -11.33 -12.57 7.23
C GLU A 24 -10.96 -12.69 8.72
N ILE A 25 -9.84 -13.35 9.02
CA ILE A 25 -9.32 -13.47 10.39
C ILE A 25 -8.99 -12.07 10.93
N ALA A 26 -8.31 -11.25 10.15
CA ALA A 26 -7.96 -9.89 10.54
C ALA A 26 -9.20 -9.03 10.86
N ARG A 27 -10.23 -9.11 10.01
CA ARG A 27 -11.52 -8.43 10.23
C ARG A 27 -12.21 -8.92 11.48
N LYS A 28 -12.24 -10.25 11.71
CA LYS A 28 -12.84 -10.85 12.91
C LYS A 28 -12.15 -10.37 14.18
N LEU A 29 -10.81 -10.40 14.23
CA LEU A 29 -10.03 -9.94 15.37
C LEU A 29 -10.30 -8.47 15.71
N LEU A 30 -10.41 -7.61 14.70
CA LEU A 30 -10.73 -6.20 14.92
C LEU A 30 -12.16 -6.01 15.48
N LYS A 31 -13.17 -6.70 14.90
CA LYS A 31 -14.57 -6.65 15.34
C LYS A 31 -14.74 -7.14 16.78
N GLU A 32 -14.08 -8.22 17.13
CA GLU A 32 -14.15 -8.81 18.49
C GLU A 32 -13.40 -7.99 19.53
N ARG A 33 -12.73 -6.91 19.12
CA ARG A 33 -11.92 -6.02 20.00
C ARG A 33 -10.86 -6.75 20.83
N LYS A 34 -10.44 -7.93 20.39
CA LYS A 34 -9.48 -8.77 21.11
C LYS A 34 -8.03 -8.24 21.08
N SER A 35 -7.74 -7.26 20.23
CA SER A 35 -6.40 -6.71 20.12
C SER A 35 -6.39 -5.19 20.27
N ALA A 36 -6.18 -4.73 21.51
CA ALA A 36 -6.00 -3.30 21.79
C ALA A 36 -4.78 -2.71 21.06
N ASN A 37 -3.71 -3.49 20.95
CA ASN A 37 -2.49 -3.09 20.24
C ASN A 37 -2.75 -2.90 18.72
N LEU A 38 -3.46 -3.83 18.09
CA LEU A 38 -3.82 -3.69 16.67
C LEU A 38 -4.65 -2.41 16.46
N ARG A 39 -5.67 -2.19 17.30
CA ARG A 39 -6.52 -1.01 17.17
C ARG A 39 -5.73 0.29 17.38
N PHE A 40 -4.81 0.32 18.33
CA PHE A 40 -3.92 1.46 18.54
C PHE A 40 -3.04 1.73 17.30
N LEU A 41 -2.42 0.70 16.74
CA LEU A 41 -1.56 0.82 15.55
C LEU A 41 -2.37 1.31 14.32
N LEU A 42 -3.56 0.74 14.10
CA LEU A 42 -4.43 1.16 13.00
C LEU A 42 -4.91 2.61 13.17
N LYS A 43 -5.26 2.99 14.41
CA LYS A 43 -5.60 4.39 14.71
C LYS A 43 -4.43 5.32 14.37
N LYS A 44 -3.19 4.96 14.76
CA LYS A 44 -2.00 5.75 14.41
C LYS A 44 -1.73 5.82 12.91
N ARG A 45 -2.05 4.74 12.18
CA ARG A 45 -1.91 4.68 10.72
C ARG A 45 -2.87 5.63 10.01
N PHE A 46 -4.14 5.68 10.42
CA PHE A 46 -5.20 6.35 9.65
C PHE A 46 -5.62 7.72 10.21
N ASP A 47 -5.56 7.98 11.51
CA ASP A 47 -6.11 9.20 12.11
C ASP A 47 -5.56 10.49 11.50
N TRP A 48 -4.26 10.55 11.22
CA TRP A 48 -3.62 11.74 10.67
C TRP A 48 -4.10 12.06 9.25
N MET A 49 -4.56 11.07 8.50
CA MET A 49 -5.06 11.24 7.13
C MET A 49 -6.31 12.12 7.11
N ASN A 50 -7.11 12.10 8.19
CA ASN A 50 -8.30 12.94 8.32
C ASN A 50 -7.99 14.45 8.25
N ASN A 51 -6.75 14.88 8.50
CA ASN A 51 -6.35 16.29 8.38
C ASN A 51 -6.31 16.77 6.92
N PHE A 52 -6.29 15.86 5.97
CA PHE A 52 -6.19 16.12 4.54
C PHE A 52 -7.49 15.86 3.77
N ILE A 53 -8.50 15.32 4.43
CA ILE A 53 -9.77 14.87 3.84
C ILE A 53 -10.90 15.75 4.37
N LYS A 54 -11.71 16.29 3.48
CA LYS A 54 -12.90 17.05 3.84
C LYS A 54 -14.14 16.13 3.97
N PRO A 55 -15.17 16.52 4.71
CA PRO A 55 -16.36 15.67 4.91
C PRO A 55 -17.07 15.25 3.61
N ASP A 56 -17.11 16.12 2.62
CA ASP A 56 -17.84 15.90 1.37
C ASP A 56 -16.96 15.37 0.23
N ASP A 57 -15.65 15.22 0.47
CA ASP A 57 -14.73 14.67 -0.52
C ASP A 57 -15.14 13.24 -0.90
N LEU A 58 -15.07 12.89 -2.19
CA LEU A 58 -15.20 11.51 -2.66
C LEU A 58 -13.81 10.89 -2.72
N GLY A 59 -13.62 9.78 -2.04
CA GLY A 59 -12.34 9.10 -2.00
C GLY A 59 -12.39 7.60 -2.23
N VAL A 60 -11.23 7.05 -2.58
CA VAL A 60 -11.02 5.61 -2.68
C VAL A 60 -9.72 5.21 -1.99
N GLU A 61 -9.74 4.09 -1.28
CA GLU A 61 -8.54 3.38 -0.86
C GLU A 61 -8.29 2.22 -1.82
N LEU A 62 -7.09 2.17 -2.37
CA LEU A 62 -6.60 1.09 -3.21
C LEU A 62 -5.77 0.13 -2.38
N GLY A 63 -5.92 -1.19 -2.61
CA GLY A 63 -5.23 -2.21 -1.82
C GLY A 63 -5.69 -2.21 -0.37
N SER A 64 -7.01 -2.11 -0.13
CA SER A 64 -7.57 -1.96 1.22
C SER A 64 -7.43 -3.21 2.09
N GLY A 65 -7.20 -4.38 1.50
CA GLY A 65 -7.19 -5.65 2.21
C GLY A 65 -8.40 -5.82 3.12
N PRO A 66 -8.22 -5.86 4.46
CA PRO A 66 -9.33 -5.99 5.41
C PRO A 66 -10.29 -4.79 5.49
N GLY A 67 -9.98 -3.67 4.84
CA GLY A 67 -10.81 -2.46 4.84
C GLY A 67 -10.86 -1.72 6.18
N PHE A 68 -9.78 -1.77 6.94
CA PHE A 68 -9.71 -1.16 8.26
C PHE A 68 -9.85 0.36 8.28
N SER A 69 -9.49 1.02 7.19
CA SER A 69 -9.60 2.48 7.05
C SER A 69 -11.00 3.01 7.35
N LYS A 70 -12.05 2.29 6.98
CA LYS A 70 -13.44 2.68 7.24
C LYS A 70 -13.79 2.87 8.73
N GLU A 71 -13.02 2.30 9.65
CA GLU A 71 -13.23 2.52 11.08
C GLU A 71 -12.54 3.79 11.61
N PHE A 72 -11.53 4.30 10.91
CA PHE A 72 -10.66 5.37 11.41
C PHE A 72 -10.74 6.64 10.54
N ILE A 73 -11.05 6.51 9.26
CA ILE A 73 -11.31 7.66 8.38
C ILE A 73 -12.74 8.12 8.61
N LYS A 74 -12.89 9.40 8.94
CA LYS A 74 -14.18 10.01 9.31
C LYS A 74 -15.08 10.31 8.12
N ASN A 75 -14.50 10.40 6.93
CA ASN A 75 -15.23 10.67 5.69
C ASN A 75 -16.13 9.48 5.33
N LYS A 76 -17.42 9.75 5.12
CA LYS A 76 -18.43 8.72 4.82
C LYS A 76 -18.46 8.31 3.34
N ASN A 77 -17.84 9.11 2.47
CA ASN A 77 -17.79 8.86 1.03
C ASN A 77 -16.52 8.07 0.63
N LEU A 78 -15.71 7.64 1.61
CA LEU A 78 -14.58 6.75 1.34
C LEU A 78 -15.10 5.40 0.83
N LYS A 79 -14.66 5.02 -0.36
CA LYS A 79 -14.81 3.69 -0.94
C LYS A 79 -13.55 2.88 -0.73
N ILE A 80 -13.68 1.58 -0.53
CA ILE A 80 -12.55 0.66 -0.41
C ILE A 80 -12.50 -0.29 -1.58
N SER A 81 -11.30 -0.52 -2.09
CA SER A 81 -11.07 -1.40 -3.23
C SER A 81 -9.81 -2.24 -3.07
N ASP A 82 -9.78 -3.36 -3.75
CA ASP A 82 -8.63 -4.26 -3.75
C ASP A 82 -8.56 -5.03 -5.07
N LEU A 83 -7.39 -5.60 -5.37
CA LEU A 83 -7.23 -6.53 -6.48
C LEU A 83 -7.99 -7.85 -6.23
N SER A 84 -8.23 -8.18 -4.98
CA SER A 84 -9.02 -9.34 -4.56
C SER A 84 -10.54 -9.12 -4.71
N ASP A 85 -11.31 -10.22 -4.54
CA ASP A 85 -12.76 -10.26 -4.70
C ASP A 85 -13.49 -10.47 -3.36
N HIS A 86 -13.13 -9.74 -2.31
CA HIS A 86 -13.78 -9.88 -1.01
C HIS A 86 -15.13 -9.13 -0.94
N ASP A 87 -16.14 -9.72 -0.30
CA ASP A 87 -17.51 -9.17 -0.23
C ASP A 87 -17.65 -7.86 0.52
N HIS A 88 -16.68 -7.49 1.36
CA HIS A 88 -16.73 -6.25 2.10
C HIS A 88 -16.23 -5.02 1.31
N LEU A 89 -15.66 -5.23 0.12
CA LEU A 89 -15.14 -4.17 -0.73
C LEU A 89 -16.27 -3.46 -1.48
N ASP A 90 -16.13 -2.15 -1.67
CA ASP A 90 -17.02 -1.38 -2.55
C ASP A 90 -16.70 -1.65 -4.02
N TYR A 91 -15.41 -1.82 -4.35
CA TYR A 91 -14.93 -2.17 -5.68
C TYR A 91 -13.96 -3.35 -5.59
N LYS A 92 -14.17 -4.36 -6.41
CA LYS A 92 -13.43 -5.62 -6.45
C LYS A 92 -12.61 -5.72 -7.73
N ASN A 93 -11.54 -6.51 -7.70
CA ASN A 93 -10.68 -6.76 -8.87
C ASN A 93 -10.12 -5.46 -9.47
N ILE A 94 -9.71 -4.52 -8.63
CA ILE A 94 -9.16 -3.22 -9.05
C ILE A 94 -7.64 -3.30 -9.04
N ASP A 95 -7.03 -3.30 -10.23
CA ASP A 95 -5.59 -3.08 -10.35
C ASP A 95 -5.28 -1.59 -10.18
N ALA A 96 -4.50 -1.25 -9.17
CA ALA A 96 -4.10 0.12 -8.88
C ALA A 96 -3.26 0.78 -9.98
N GLN A 97 -2.72 -0.01 -10.92
CA GLN A 97 -1.95 0.47 -12.07
C GLN A 97 -2.84 0.81 -13.28
N ASP A 98 -4.10 0.33 -13.27
CA ASP A 98 -5.08 0.51 -14.35
C ASP A 98 -6.51 0.27 -13.81
N THR A 99 -7.00 1.21 -13.00
CA THR A 99 -8.20 1.04 -12.17
C THR A 99 -9.51 0.97 -12.95
N LYS A 100 -9.51 1.41 -14.20
CA LYS A 100 -10.71 1.59 -15.05
C LYS A 100 -11.72 2.61 -14.50
N PHE A 101 -11.41 3.34 -13.43
CA PHE A 101 -12.23 4.47 -13.01
C PHE A 101 -12.16 5.62 -14.03
N GLU A 102 -13.19 6.44 -14.06
CA GLU A 102 -13.17 7.64 -14.89
C GLU A 102 -12.10 8.62 -14.43
N ALA A 103 -11.58 9.42 -15.37
CA ALA A 103 -10.60 10.46 -15.05
C ALA A 103 -11.21 11.52 -14.13
N GLN A 104 -10.40 12.12 -13.27
CA GLN A 104 -10.80 13.22 -12.38
C GLN A 104 -12.05 12.91 -11.53
N THR A 105 -12.14 11.68 -11.04
CA THR A 105 -13.28 11.22 -10.24
C THR A 105 -13.11 11.53 -8.75
N PHE A 106 -11.92 11.32 -8.19
CA PHE A 106 -11.72 11.34 -6.75
C PHE A 106 -11.06 12.63 -6.25
N ASP A 107 -11.54 13.12 -5.11
CA ASP A 107 -10.92 14.21 -4.37
C ASP A 107 -9.69 13.73 -3.59
N PHE A 108 -9.68 12.46 -3.18
CA PHE A 108 -8.51 11.83 -2.57
C PHE A 108 -8.42 10.34 -2.88
N VAL A 109 -7.20 9.84 -2.90
CA VAL A 109 -6.88 8.41 -2.97
C VAL A 109 -5.98 8.06 -1.78
N ILE A 110 -6.27 6.95 -1.10
CA ILE A 110 -5.43 6.39 -0.05
C ILE A 110 -4.72 5.15 -0.60
N ALA A 111 -3.41 5.05 -0.35
CA ALA A 111 -2.59 3.88 -0.59
C ALA A 111 -1.79 3.57 0.69
N SER A 112 -2.12 2.48 1.37
CA SER A 112 -1.56 2.16 2.69
C SER A 112 -0.91 0.78 2.70
N ASN A 113 0.43 0.75 2.81
CA ASN A 113 1.25 -0.47 2.74
C ASN A 113 0.95 -1.31 1.49
N MET A 114 0.91 -0.67 0.32
CA MET A 114 0.63 -1.38 -0.93
C MET A 114 1.62 -1.06 -2.06
N ILE A 115 2.30 0.11 -2.04
CA ILE A 115 3.15 0.52 -3.16
C ILE A 115 4.34 -0.44 -3.34
N HIS A 116 4.83 -1.02 -2.27
CA HIS A 116 5.92 -2.01 -2.33
C HIS A 116 5.50 -3.36 -2.95
N HIS A 117 4.20 -3.61 -3.11
CA HIS A 117 3.66 -4.73 -3.88
C HIS A 117 3.42 -4.40 -5.36
N ILE A 118 3.42 -3.11 -5.75
CA ILE A 118 3.13 -2.69 -7.11
C ILE A 118 4.27 -3.07 -8.07
N PRO A 119 4.00 -3.87 -9.12
CA PRO A 119 5.03 -4.25 -10.10
C PRO A 119 5.64 -3.05 -10.83
N TYR A 120 4.83 -2.05 -11.19
CA TYR A 120 5.26 -0.88 -11.95
C TYR A 120 4.81 0.42 -11.26
N PRO A 121 5.57 0.93 -10.26
CA PRO A 121 5.20 2.13 -9.53
C PRO A 121 4.91 3.35 -10.41
N ILE A 122 5.62 3.52 -11.52
CA ILE A 122 5.37 4.63 -12.45
C ILE A 122 3.97 4.55 -13.07
N LYS A 123 3.46 3.36 -13.39
CA LYS A 123 2.09 3.19 -13.90
C LYS A 123 1.06 3.56 -12.84
N PHE A 124 1.31 3.14 -11.59
CA PHE A 124 0.48 3.53 -10.45
C PHE A 124 0.40 5.06 -10.33
N PHE A 125 1.52 5.78 -10.32
CA PHE A 125 1.49 7.24 -10.18
C PHE A 125 0.78 7.94 -11.36
N ARG A 126 0.96 7.45 -12.58
CA ARG A 126 0.22 7.97 -13.74
C ARG A 126 -1.28 7.73 -13.61
N GLU A 127 -1.67 6.57 -13.12
CA GLU A 127 -3.07 6.24 -12.88
C GLU A 127 -3.66 7.13 -11.78
N MET A 128 -2.91 7.36 -10.69
CA MET A 128 -3.34 8.28 -9.63
C MET A 128 -3.53 9.70 -10.16
N ASN A 129 -2.60 10.19 -10.98
CA ASN A 129 -2.75 11.49 -11.64
C ASN A 129 -3.96 11.57 -12.57
N ARG A 130 -4.33 10.45 -13.20
CA ARG A 130 -5.49 10.38 -14.09
C ARG A 130 -6.83 10.41 -13.33
N ILE A 131 -6.96 9.64 -12.26
CA ILE A 131 -8.23 9.48 -11.53
C ILE A 131 -8.48 10.55 -10.48
N LEU A 132 -7.44 11.23 -9.99
CA LEU A 132 -7.59 12.35 -9.08
C LEU A 132 -8.08 13.60 -9.83
N LYS A 133 -8.99 14.32 -9.18
CA LYS A 133 -9.40 15.65 -9.62
C LYS A 133 -8.22 16.63 -9.57
N LYS A 134 -8.36 17.78 -10.25
CA LYS A 134 -7.43 18.90 -10.04
C LYS A 134 -7.41 19.25 -8.55
N ASP A 135 -6.22 19.37 -7.98
CA ASP A 135 -6.00 19.62 -6.54
C ASP A 135 -6.42 18.43 -5.63
N GLY A 136 -6.76 17.28 -6.21
CA GLY A 136 -6.99 16.04 -5.48
C GLY A 136 -5.71 15.54 -4.79
N LYS A 137 -5.84 14.69 -3.78
CA LYS A 137 -4.74 14.28 -2.91
C LYS A 137 -4.49 12.79 -2.98
N LEU A 138 -3.24 12.40 -3.23
CA LEU A 138 -2.76 11.05 -3.00
C LEU A 138 -2.15 10.98 -1.59
N ILE A 139 -2.76 10.18 -0.71
CA ILE A 139 -2.35 10.01 0.69
C ILE A 139 -1.70 8.64 0.83
N ILE A 140 -0.41 8.63 1.09
CA ILE A 140 0.39 7.40 1.15
C ILE A 140 0.88 7.15 2.57
N PHE A 141 0.76 5.91 3.01
CA PHE A 141 1.41 5.39 4.20
C PHE A 141 2.17 4.12 3.83
N GLU A 142 3.49 4.15 4.04
CA GLU A 142 4.37 3.01 3.74
C GLU A 142 5.37 2.76 4.86
N SER A 143 5.79 1.51 4.97
CA SER A 143 6.82 1.13 5.92
C SER A 143 8.18 1.66 5.45
N TYR A 144 8.92 2.30 6.38
CA TYR A 144 10.29 2.73 6.09
C TYR A 144 11.26 1.57 6.25
N CYS A 145 12.01 1.27 5.18
CA CYS A 145 12.97 0.15 5.15
C CYS A 145 14.24 0.48 5.97
N SER A 146 14.08 0.73 7.29
CA SER A 146 15.17 0.96 8.23
C SER A 146 16.02 -0.29 8.45
N ILE A 147 17.22 -0.14 9.05
CA ILE A 147 18.08 -1.28 9.40
C ILE A 147 17.32 -2.27 10.31
N ALA A 148 16.60 -1.76 11.31
CA ALA A 148 15.84 -2.62 12.20
C ALA A 148 14.77 -3.41 11.45
N PHE A 149 14.11 -2.77 10.48
CA PHE A 149 13.11 -3.44 9.66
C PHE A 149 13.75 -4.45 8.68
N GLN A 150 14.91 -4.13 8.09
CA GLN A 150 15.68 -5.09 7.29
C GLN A 150 16.05 -6.35 8.10
N LEU A 151 16.51 -6.19 9.34
CA LEU A 151 16.81 -7.32 10.24
C LEU A 151 15.54 -8.11 10.58
N ALA A 152 14.45 -7.43 10.87
CA ALA A 152 13.17 -8.09 11.17
C ALA A 152 12.68 -8.93 9.98
N THR A 153 12.71 -8.42 8.76
CA THR A 153 12.28 -9.16 7.56
C THR A 153 13.16 -10.37 7.28
N ILE A 154 14.48 -10.27 7.52
CA ILE A 154 15.40 -11.40 7.38
C ILE A 154 15.06 -12.53 8.38
N ILE A 155 14.81 -12.16 9.65
CA ILE A 155 14.48 -13.13 10.71
C ILE A 155 13.10 -13.76 10.47
N MET A 156 12.13 -12.95 10.09
CA MET A 156 10.75 -13.39 9.88
C MET A 156 10.55 -14.07 8.53
N LYS A 157 11.48 -13.92 7.60
CA LYS A 157 11.37 -14.40 6.20
C LYS A 157 10.04 -13.98 5.59
N HIS A 158 9.74 -12.71 5.71
CA HIS A 158 8.51 -12.13 5.20
C HIS A 158 8.73 -11.59 3.78
N GLU A 159 8.72 -10.29 3.60
CA GLU A 159 9.01 -9.66 2.32
C GLU A 159 10.50 -9.38 2.17
N GLY A 160 11.00 -9.47 0.93
CA GLY A 160 12.37 -9.12 0.61
C GLY A 160 12.59 -7.63 0.42
N PHE A 161 13.84 -7.26 0.13
CA PHE A 161 14.19 -5.92 -0.30
C PHE A 161 15.28 -5.96 -1.36
N ASP A 162 15.17 -5.08 -2.35
CA ASP A 162 16.18 -4.87 -3.37
C ASP A 162 16.36 -3.36 -3.62
N PHE A 163 17.48 -2.84 -3.17
CA PHE A 163 17.86 -1.43 -3.37
C PHE A 163 18.56 -1.18 -4.71
N THR A 164 18.76 -2.21 -5.53
CA THR A 164 19.45 -2.07 -6.83
C THR A 164 18.49 -1.77 -7.96
N MET A 165 17.18 -1.91 -7.71
CA MET A 165 16.15 -1.68 -8.72
C MET A 165 16.00 -0.20 -9.11
N ASN A 166 15.73 0.02 -10.39
CA ASN A 166 15.23 1.31 -10.87
C ASN A 166 13.70 1.31 -10.80
N VAL A 167 13.12 1.99 -9.82
CA VAL A 167 11.67 2.05 -9.60
C VAL A 167 10.88 2.75 -10.70
N TRP A 168 11.57 3.53 -11.55
CA TRP A 168 11.00 4.25 -12.69
C TRP A 168 11.05 3.46 -14.00
N ASP A 169 11.62 2.27 -14.00
CA ASP A 169 11.66 1.40 -15.17
C ASP A 169 10.30 0.74 -15.39
N GLU A 170 9.74 0.96 -16.58
CA GLU A 170 8.44 0.42 -17.01
C GLU A 170 8.52 -0.99 -17.63
N LYS A 171 9.73 -1.51 -17.88
CA LYS A 171 9.91 -2.80 -18.54
C LYS A 171 10.07 -3.95 -17.56
N ASN A 172 10.74 -3.69 -16.44
CA ASN A 172 11.03 -4.72 -15.45
C ASN A 172 10.16 -4.51 -14.20
N PRO A 173 9.37 -5.51 -13.78
CA PRO A 173 8.54 -5.40 -12.58
C PRO A 173 9.40 -5.33 -11.32
N LYS A 174 8.88 -4.65 -10.28
CA LYS A 174 9.56 -4.44 -8.99
C LYS A 174 9.09 -5.43 -7.92
N SER A 175 8.00 -6.14 -8.21
CA SER A 175 7.44 -7.25 -7.44
C SER A 175 6.86 -8.27 -8.40
N ASP A 176 6.55 -9.46 -7.92
CA ASP A 176 5.88 -10.49 -8.74
C ASP A 176 4.40 -10.11 -8.92
N ALA A 177 3.99 -9.93 -10.17
CA ALA A 177 2.61 -9.58 -10.50
C ALA A 177 1.62 -10.72 -10.23
N GLU A 178 2.09 -11.96 -10.18
CA GLU A 178 1.27 -13.15 -9.94
C GLU A 178 1.21 -13.55 -8.46
N ASP A 179 2.09 -12.98 -7.62
CA ASP A 179 2.10 -13.19 -6.17
C ASP A 179 1.79 -11.89 -5.43
N LEU A 180 0.54 -11.74 -5.00
CA LEU A 180 0.05 -10.56 -4.26
C LEU A 180 0.80 -10.30 -2.95
N TRP A 181 1.53 -11.30 -2.46
CA TRP A 181 2.34 -11.23 -1.24
C TRP A 181 3.82 -10.95 -1.50
N ALA A 182 4.23 -11.01 -2.77
CA ALA A 182 5.58 -10.61 -3.15
C ALA A 182 5.71 -9.10 -3.05
N GLY A 183 6.46 -8.64 -2.05
CA GLY A 183 6.75 -7.23 -1.83
C GLY A 183 8.25 -6.94 -1.91
N ASN A 184 8.56 -5.71 -2.32
CA ASN A 184 9.91 -5.17 -2.20
C ASN A 184 9.88 -3.94 -1.28
N ILE A 185 10.14 -4.13 0.01
CA ILE A 185 10.05 -3.08 1.02
C ILE A 185 11.07 -1.92 0.82
N ALA A 186 11.99 -2.05 -0.14
CA ALA A 186 12.88 -0.96 -0.52
C ALA A 186 12.22 0.05 -1.48
N VAL A 187 11.14 -0.33 -2.16
CA VAL A 187 10.48 0.51 -3.19
C VAL A 187 10.06 1.88 -2.65
N PRO A 188 9.34 2.01 -1.52
CA PRO A 188 8.96 3.32 -1.01
C PRO A 188 10.17 4.20 -0.70
N HIS A 189 11.25 3.63 -0.16
CA HIS A 189 12.49 4.34 0.09
C HIS A 189 13.14 4.84 -1.21
N LEU A 190 13.21 4.00 -2.24
CA LEU A 190 13.77 4.36 -3.54
C LEU A 190 12.98 5.47 -4.23
N ILE A 191 11.67 5.52 -4.02
CA ILE A 191 10.78 6.54 -4.57
C ILE A 191 10.92 7.86 -3.80
N PHE A 192 10.75 7.84 -2.48
CA PHE A 192 10.50 9.05 -1.68
C PHE A 192 11.76 9.69 -1.08
N ASP A 193 12.84 8.94 -0.89
CA ASP A 193 14.09 9.51 -0.35
C ASP A 193 14.88 10.28 -1.42
N ASN A 194 14.61 10.05 -2.71
CA ASN A 194 15.23 10.77 -3.81
C ASN A 194 14.29 11.80 -4.44
N LYS A 195 14.05 12.90 -3.74
CA LYS A 195 13.15 13.98 -4.20
C LYS A 195 13.49 14.53 -5.59
N LYS A 196 14.77 14.51 -5.99
CA LYS A 196 15.18 15.02 -7.32
C LYS A 196 14.70 14.11 -8.43
N ASP A 197 14.73 12.79 -8.21
CA ASP A 197 14.25 11.85 -9.21
C ASP A 197 12.73 11.77 -9.20
N PHE A 198 12.09 11.81 -8.03
CA PHE A 198 10.63 11.86 -7.92
C PHE A 198 10.03 13.04 -8.69
N ASN A 199 10.64 14.22 -8.62
CA ASN A 199 10.14 15.42 -9.31
C ASN A 199 10.38 15.43 -10.83
N LYS A 200 11.06 14.42 -11.39
CA LYS A 200 11.27 14.29 -12.86
C LYS A 200 10.19 13.43 -13.52
N HIS A 201 9.51 12.63 -12.76
CA HIS A 201 8.51 11.65 -13.22
C HIS A 201 7.11 12.02 -12.77
#